data_516e6c11c4b510b1bd8c8be68c116cb5
#
_entry.id   516e6c11c4b510b1bd8c8be68c116cb5
#
_cell.length_a   1.000
_cell.length_b   1.000
_cell.length_c   1.000
_cell.angle_alpha   90.00
_cell.angle_beta   90.00
_cell.angle_gamma   90.00
#
_symmetry.space_group_name_H-M   'P 1'
#
loop_
_entity.id
_entity.type
_entity.pdbx_description
1 polymer ?
#
loop_
_entity_poly.entity_id
_entity_poly.type
_entity_poly.pdbx_seq_one_letter_code
_entity_poly.pdbx_strand_id
1 'polypeptide(L)'
;GAWLELSSSVNYGFITLYSLNKYFARTLAVISEMIKAPTFPAKELSVVADTNKQQFLVNSTRVEMIARKQLNTALFGPEHPFGRYAVAEDYDRITPEVLRSFYRKYYHSGNCSVYISGKVTSEIIRCIEDNLGSGQWGEVTEKAKTTLVPPVTTKEKRIFIEREDALQSSLKMGCFVMDRHHPDFLKARVMVTLFGG
;
A
#
# COMPACT_ATOMS: atom_id res chain seq x y z
N GLY A 1 12.26 -11.72 19.48
CA GLY A 1 11.11 -11.01 19.94
C GLY A 1 10.77 -9.73 19.19
N ALA A 2 11.05 -9.61 17.89
CA ALA A 2 10.55 -8.51 17.06
C ALA A 2 9.91 -9.07 15.80
N TRP A 3 8.91 -8.37 15.29
CA TRP A 3 8.21 -8.67 14.05
C TRP A 3 8.13 -7.41 13.18
N LEU A 4 8.42 -7.57 11.90
CA LEU A 4 8.35 -6.51 10.91
C LEU A 4 7.26 -6.85 9.90
N GLU A 5 6.36 -5.91 9.67
CA GLU A 5 5.33 -6.01 8.64
C GLU A 5 5.51 -4.88 7.63
N LEU A 6 5.50 -5.24 6.36
CA LEU A 6 5.57 -4.31 5.25
C LEU A 6 4.25 -4.38 4.47
N SER A 7 3.61 -3.26 4.28
CA SER A 7 2.41 -3.17 3.46
C SER A 7 2.41 -1.91 2.62
N SER A 8 1.70 -1.96 1.51
CA SER A 8 1.53 -0.82 0.63
C SER A 8 0.09 -0.69 0.14
N SER A 9 -0.32 0.52 -0.05
CA SER A 9 -1.58 0.88 -0.69
C SER A 9 -1.31 1.83 -1.85
N VAL A 10 -2.36 2.30 -2.49
CA VAL A 10 -2.24 3.32 -3.56
C VAL A 10 -1.57 4.61 -3.07
N ASN A 11 -1.80 4.99 -1.80
CA ASN A 11 -1.37 6.27 -1.25
C ASN A 11 -0.24 6.18 -0.23
N TYR A 12 -0.03 5.01 0.40
CA TYR A 12 0.88 4.87 1.54
C TYR A 12 1.69 3.60 1.45
N GLY A 13 2.96 3.68 1.85
CA GLY A 13 3.75 2.54 2.28
C GLY A 13 3.83 2.51 3.81
N PHE A 14 3.65 1.36 4.42
CA PHE A 14 3.73 1.18 5.87
C PHE A 14 4.85 0.21 6.21
N ILE A 15 5.63 0.59 7.21
CA ILE A 15 6.63 -0.25 7.86
C ILE A 15 6.21 -0.31 9.32
N THR A 16 5.71 -1.47 9.77
CA THR A 16 5.23 -1.65 11.13
C THR A 16 6.19 -2.55 11.90
N LEU A 17 6.76 -2.03 12.96
CA LEU A 17 7.65 -2.76 13.86
C LEU A 17 6.91 -3.10 15.16
N TYR A 18 6.78 -4.38 15.44
CA TYR A 18 6.36 -4.91 16.74
C TYR A 18 7.59 -5.36 17.52
N SER A 19 7.81 -4.79 18.70
CA SER A 19 8.97 -5.13 19.52
C SER A 19 8.64 -5.02 21.01
N LEU A 20 9.26 -5.88 21.81
CA LEU A 20 9.29 -5.68 23.26
C LEU A 20 10.17 -4.45 23.57
N ASN A 21 9.79 -3.65 24.57
CA ASN A 21 10.52 -2.43 24.94
C ASN A 21 12.03 -2.66 25.16
N LYS A 22 12.41 -3.79 25.81
CA LYS A 22 13.81 -4.14 26.07
C LYS A 22 14.67 -4.35 24.82
N TYR A 23 14.05 -4.60 23.65
CA TYR A 23 14.75 -4.80 22.37
C TYR A 23 14.50 -3.66 21.37
N PHE A 24 13.66 -2.70 21.74
CA PHE A 24 13.18 -1.67 20.84
C PHE A 24 14.32 -0.86 20.19
N ALA A 25 15.24 -0.36 20.99
CA ALA A 25 16.35 0.45 20.48
C ALA A 25 17.19 -0.31 19.43
N ARG A 26 17.52 -1.58 19.70
CA ARG A 26 18.29 -2.41 18.77
C ARG A 26 17.53 -2.70 17.49
N THR A 27 16.24 -3.01 17.58
CA THR A 27 15.42 -3.32 16.41
C THR A 27 15.13 -2.07 15.58
N LEU A 28 14.87 -0.93 16.23
CA LEU A 28 14.66 0.35 15.54
C LEU A 28 15.92 0.80 14.79
N ALA A 29 17.11 0.61 15.35
CA ALA A 29 18.36 0.95 14.68
C ALA A 29 18.51 0.21 13.34
N VAL A 30 18.24 -1.10 13.32
CA VAL A 30 18.27 -1.91 12.08
C VAL A 30 17.25 -1.41 11.07
N ILE A 31 16.02 -1.17 11.51
CA ILE A 31 14.96 -0.66 10.61
C ILE A 31 15.31 0.73 10.06
N SER A 32 15.84 1.60 10.91
CA SER A 32 16.29 2.93 10.50
C SER A 32 17.38 2.87 9.43
N GLU A 33 18.34 1.96 9.57
CA GLU A 33 19.38 1.73 8.56
C GLU A 33 18.77 1.23 7.24
N MET A 34 17.87 0.24 7.30
CA MET A 34 17.17 -0.25 6.11
C MET A 34 16.37 0.82 5.38
N ILE A 35 15.74 1.74 6.14
CA ILE A 35 14.95 2.85 5.56
C ILE A 35 15.87 3.91 4.96
N LYS A 36 16.99 4.25 5.62
CA LYS A 36 17.86 5.35 5.23
C LYS A 36 18.88 4.99 4.17
N ALA A 37 19.32 3.73 4.13
CA ALA A 37 20.40 3.26 3.25
C ALA A 37 20.06 1.91 2.57
N PRO A 38 18.95 1.81 1.83
CA PRO A 38 18.61 0.57 1.13
C PRO A 38 19.59 0.29 -0.02
N THR A 39 19.98 -0.97 -0.16
CA THR A 39 21.00 -1.38 -1.15
C THR A 39 20.43 -1.80 -2.50
N PHE A 40 19.19 -2.32 -2.52
CA PHE A 40 18.49 -2.85 -3.71
C PHE A 40 19.37 -3.83 -4.53
N PRO A 41 19.84 -4.94 -3.96
CA PRO A 41 20.71 -5.85 -4.66
C PRO A 41 19.94 -6.56 -5.78
N ALA A 42 20.55 -6.62 -6.99
CA ALA A 42 19.87 -7.07 -8.21
C ALA A 42 19.43 -8.54 -8.14
N LYS A 43 20.23 -9.40 -7.50
CA LYS A 43 19.93 -10.83 -7.39
C LYS A 43 18.69 -11.09 -6.53
N GLU A 44 18.61 -10.47 -5.38
CA GLU A 44 17.48 -10.58 -4.45
C GLU A 44 16.23 -9.94 -5.04
N LEU A 45 16.40 -8.82 -5.76
CA LEU A 45 15.30 -8.15 -6.46
C LEU A 45 14.69 -9.07 -7.52
N SER A 46 15.51 -9.74 -8.36
CA SER A 46 15.01 -10.68 -9.36
C SER A 46 14.17 -11.78 -8.72
N VAL A 47 14.65 -12.41 -7.65
CA VAL A 47 13.91 -13.47 -6.94
C VAL A 47 12.57 -12.96 -6.41
N VAL A 48 12.55 -11.76 -5.81
CA VAL A 48 11.33 -11.15 -5.27
C VAL A 48 10.35 -10.79 -6.40
N ALA A 49 10.84 -10.20 -7.50
CA ALA A 49 10.02 -9.83 -8.64
C ALA A 49 9.39 -11.08 -9.30
N ASP A 50 10.17 -12.13 -9.52
CA ASP A 50 9.69 -13.40 -10.08
C ASP A 50 8.64 -14.07 -9.18
N THR A 51 8.91 -14.12 -7.87
CA THR A 51 7.95 -14.69 -6.90
C THR A 51 6.64 -13.92 -6.90
N ASN A 52 6.70 -12.58 -6.86
CA ASN A 52 5.52 -11.73 -6.88
C ASN A 52 4.76 -11.81 -8.22
N LYS A 53 5.48 -11.92 -9.34
CA LYS A 53 4.87 -12.14 -10.66
C LYS A 53 4.10 -13.45 -10.72
N GLN A 54 4.68 -14.56 -10.22
CA GLN A 54 4.00 -15.84 -10.15
C GLN A 54 2.75 -15.77 -9.26
N GLN A 55 2.85 -15.16 -8.10
CA GLN A 55 1.70 -14.96 -7.21
C GLN A 55 0.61 -14.07 -7.85
N PHE A 56 1.01 -13.04 -8.58
CA PHE A 56 0.10 -12.20 -9.36
C PHE A 56 -0.63 -13.00 -10.44
N LEU A 57 0.07 -13.82 -11.22
CA LEU A 57 -0.54 -14.67 -12.24
C LEU A 57 -1.58 -15.60 -11.66
N VAL A 58 -1.26 -16.30 -10.56
CA VAL A 58 -2.22 -17.18 -9.85
C VAL A 58 -3.42 -16.38 -9.34
N ASN A 59 -3.21 -15.22 -8.72
CA ASN A 59 -4.31 -14.42 -8.18
C ASN A 59 -5.17 -13.80 -9.28
N SER A 60 -4.60 -13.43 -10.43
CA SER A 60 -5.32 -12.81 -11.55
C SER A 60 -6.36 -13.71 -12.20
N THR A 61 -6.26 -15.04 -11.99
CA THR A 61 -7.26 -16.01 -12.48
C THR A 61 -8.49 -16.13 -11.59
N ARG A 62 -8.43 -15.65 -10.35
CA ARG A 62 -9.54 -15.75 -9.40
C ARG A 62 -10.68 -14.84 -9.79
N VAL A 63 -11.88 -15.38 -9.90
CA VAL A 63 -13.09 -14.63 -10.30
C VAL A 63 -13.39 -13.46 -9.39
N GLU A 64 -13.09 -13.60 -8.09
CA GLU A 64 -13.26 -12.51 -7.13
C GLU A 64 -12.33 -11.32 -7.42
N MET A 65 -11.08 -11.60 -7.77
CA MET A 65 -10.09 -10.56 -8.12
C MET A 65 -10.48 -9.85 -9.41
N ILE A 66 -10.98 -10.60 -10.40
CA ILE A 66 -11.46 -10.06 -11.67
C ILE A 66 -12.67 -9.14 -11.42
N ALA A 67 -13.66 -9.60 -10.66
CA ALA A 67 -14.85 -8.83 -10.34
C ALA A 67 -14.52 -7.54 -9.55
N ARG A 68 -13.60 -7.62 -8.57
CA ARG A 68 -13.14 -6.45 -7.82
C ARG A 68 -12.40 -5.44 -8.69
N LYS A 69 -11.49 -5.92 -9.54
CA LYS A 69 -10.77 -5.08 -10.50
C LYS A 69 -11.75 -4.34 -11.40
N GLN A 70 -12.70 -5.06 -11.98
CA GLN A 70 -13.69 -4.49 -12.88
C GLN A 70 -14.60 -3.47 -12.20
N LEU A 71 -15.07 -3.76 -10.98
CA LEU A 71 -15.85 -2.79 -10.20
C LEU A 71 -15.06 -1.50 -9.95
N ASN A 72 -13.81 -1.60 -9.51
CA ASN A 72 -12.99 -0.42 -9.24
C ASN A 72 -12.71 0.38 -10.53
N THR A 73 -12.39 -0.30 -11.62
CA THR A 73 -12.21 0.38 -12.92
C THR A 73 -13.50 1.05 -13.39
N ALA A 74 -14.65 0.43 -13.18
CA ALA A 74 -15.94 0.99 -13.53
C ALA A 74 -16.31 2.23 -12.69
N LEU A 75 -15.93 2.23 -11.41
CA LEU A 75 -16.20 3.37 -10.51
C LEU A 75 -15.21 4.52 -10.73
N PHE A 76 -13.93 4.22 -10.82
CA PHE A 76 -12.88 5.24 -10.82
C PHE A 76 -12.35 5.60 -12.20
N GLY A 77 -12.48 4.71 -13.18
CA GLY A 77 -11.85 4.82 -14.50
C GLY A 77 -10.44 4.17 -14.53
N PRO A 78 -9.96 3.75 -15.72
CA PRO A 78 -8.70 3.02 -15.87
C PRO A 78 -7.45 3.87 -15.58
N GLU A 79 -7.54 5.19 -15.70
CA GLU A 79 -6.41 6.11 -15.45
C GLU A 79 -6.32 6.55 -13.98
N HIS A 80 -7.37 6.34 -13.21
CA HIS A 80 -7.39 6.70 -11.80
C HIS A 80 -6.57 5.70 -10.97
N PRO A 81 -5.80 6.14 -9.95
CA PRO A 81 -4.99 5.25 -9.11
C PRO A 81 -5.73 4.07 -8.48
N PHE A 82 -7.01 4.24 -8.14
CA PHE A 82 -7.86 3.17 -7.60
C PHE A 82 -8.53 2.30 -8.67
N GLY A 83 -8.58 2.74 -9.92
CA GLY A 83 -9.14 1.97 -11.04
C GLY A 83 -8.10 1.29 -11.92
N ARG A 84 -6.84 1.73 -11.80
CA ARG A 84 -5.70 1.17 -12.52
C ARG A 84 -5.14 -0.06 -11.80
N TYR A 85 -4.73 -1.05 -12.56
CA TYR A 85 -4.12 -2.28 -12.02
C TYR A 85 -2.84 -2.61 -12.75
N ALA A 86 -1.93 -3.23 -12.02
CA ALA A 86 -0.71 -3.79 -12.59
C ALA A 86 -1.04 -4.91 -13.60
N VAL A 87 -0.14 -5.09 -14.55
CA VAL A 87 -0.10 -6.22 -15.49
C VAL A 87 1.17 -7.04 -15.26
N ALA A 88 1.24 -8.24 -15.81
CA ALA A 88 2.37 -9.13 -15.58
C ALA A 88 3.71 -8.53 -16.07
N GLU A 89 3.66 -7.78 -17.15
CA GLU A 89 4.80 -7.13 -17.78
C GLU A 89 5.41 -6.01 -16.92
N ASP A 90 4.64 -5.46 -15.97
CA ASP A 90 5.15 -4.43 -15.05
C ASP A 90 6.22 -5.00 -14.12
N TYR A 91 6.12 -6.29 -13.76
CA TYR A 91 7.12 -6.95 -12.93
C TYR A 91 8.48 -7.08 -13.64
N ASP A 92 8.48 -7.22 -14.96
CA ASP A 92 9.70 -7.32 -15.78
C ASP A 92 10.42 -5.97 -15.91
N ARG A 93 9.74 -4.86 -15.61
CA ARG A 93 10.29 -3.51 -15.65
C ARG A 93 10.89 -3.06 -14.34
N ILE A 94 10.77 -3.87 -13.27
CA ILE A 94 11.32 -3.53 -11.97
C ILE A 94 12.83 -3.79 -11.97
N THR A 95 13.62 -2.72 -11.98
CA THR A 95 15.09 -2.78 -11.89
C THR A 95 15.58 -2.07 -10.64
N PRO A 96 16.82 -2.32 -10.19
CA PRO A 96 17.43 -1.57 -9.09
C PRO A 96 17.41 -0.06 -9.31
N GLU A 97 17.58 0.39 -10.55
CA GLU A 97 17.57 1.82 -10.91
C GLU A 97 16.19 2.44 -10.75
N VAL A 98 15.14 1.73 -11.19
CA VAL A 98 13.74 2.15 -11.00
C VAL A 98 13.41 2.25 -9.53
N LEU A 99 13.81 1.26 -8.71
CA LEU A 99 13.59 1.29 -7.27
C LEU A 99 14.37 2.42 -6.59
N ARG A 100 15.63 2.64 -6.95
CA ARG A 100 16.41 3.77 -6.42
C ARG A 100 15.80 5.12 -6.78
N SER A 101 15.29 5.27 -8.00
CA SER A 101 14.61 6.49 -8.42
C SER A 101 13.33 6.73 -7.63
N PHE A 102 12.51 5.69 -7.46
CA PHE A 102 11.30 5.74 -6.64
C PHE A 102 11.62 6.05 -5.17
N TYR A 103 12.61 5.37 -4.60
CA TYR A 103 13.06 5.59 -3.23
C TYR A 103 13.50 7.04 -3.02
N ARG A 104 14.39 7.59 -3.85
CA ARG A 104 14.84 8.97 -3.74
C ARG A 104 13.70 9.98 -3.77
N LYS A 105 12.69 9.71 -4.59
CA LYS A 105 11.55 10.61 -4.74
C LYS A 105 10.58 10.59 -3.55
N TYR A 106 10.36 9.43 -2.93
CA TYR A 106 9.27 9.24 -1.97
C TYR A 106 9.72 8.92 -0.55
N TYR A 107 10.92 8.35 -0.38
CA TYR A 107 11.43 7.91 0.92
C TYR A 107 12.43 8.93 1.47
N HIS A 108 11.92 9.91 2.19
CA HIS A 108 12.71 10.97 2.84
C HIS A 108 12.00 11.49 4.07
N SER A 109 12.73 12.15 4.98
CA SER A 109 12.22 12.64 6.26
C SER A 109 11.02 13.59 6.13
N GLY A 110 10.94 14.39 5.05
CA GLY A 110 9.82 15.30 4.79
C GLY A 110 8.52 14.61 4.35
N ASN A 111 8.56 13.30 4.01
CA ASN A 111 7.41 12.51 3.58
C ASN A 111 7.15 11.30 4.50
N CYS A 112 7.69 11.34 5.72
CA CYS A 112 7.55 10.26 6.70
C CYS A 112 6.75 10.74 7.90
N SER A 113 5.86 9.90 8.41
CA SER A 113 5.17 10.10 9.68
C SER A 113 5.35 8.85 10.54
N VAL A 114 5.74 9.04 11.79
CA VAL A 114 5.94 7.94 12.74
C VAL A 114 4.80 7.94 13.74
N TYR A 115 4.16 6.79 13.87
CA TYR A 115 3.10 6.56 14.86
C TYR A 115 3.56 5.48 15.82
N ILE A 116 3.32 5.69 17.10
CA ILE A 116 3.71 4.75 18.15
C ILE A 116 2.53 4.46 19.07
N SER A 117 2.37 3.20 19.47
CA SER A 117 1.38 2.77 20.44
C SER A 117 1.93 1.71 21.38
N GLY A 118 1.36 1.59 22.59
CA GLY A 118 1.79 0.65 23.61
C GLY A 118 2.34 1.35 24.85
N LYS A 119 3.27 0.71 25.55
CA LYS A 119 3.95 1.33 26.71
C LYS A 119 5.03 2.27 26.20
N VAL A 120 4.66 3.52 25.92
CA VAL A 120 5.56 4.56 25.42
C VAL A 120 6.25 5.24 26.61
N THR A 121 7.58 5.13 26.66
CA THR A 121 8.42 5.80 27.68
C THR A 121 9.22 6.94 27.03
N SER A 122 9.78 7.84 27.86
CA SER A 122 10.64 8.91 27.37
C SER A 122 11.87 8.39 26.61
N GLU A 123 12.40 7.23 27.01
CA GLU A 123 13.54 6.59 26.33
C GLU A 123 13.14 6.09 24.93
N ILE A 124 11.94 5.55 24.78
CA ILE A 124 11.42 5.12 23.47
C ILE A 124 11.24 6.33 22.55
N ILE A 125 10.70 7.43 23.07
CA ILE A 125 10.53 8.68 22.29
C ILE A 125 11.90 9.17 21.82
N ARG A 126 12.87 9.31 22.74
CA ARG A 126 14.25 9.71 22.39
C ARG A 126 14.87 8.78 21.35
N CYS A 127 14.70 7.47 21.53
CA CYS A 127 15.22 6.50 20.55
C CYS A 127 14.65 6.70 19.15
N ILE A 128 13.36 7.05 19.02
CA ILE A 128 12.75 7.40 17.73
C ILE A 128 13.31 8.70 17.20
N GLU A 129 13.39 9.72 18.03
CA GLU A 129 13.95 11.03 17.65
C GLU A 129 15.39 10.90 17.15
N ASP A 130 16.23 10.15 17.86
CA ASP A 130 17.62 9.94 17.49
C ASP A 130 17.77 9.16 16.17
N ASN A 131 16.90 8.17 15.93
CA ASN A 131 16.98 7.31 14.76
C ASN A 131 16.24 7.85 13.54
N LEU A 132 15.11 8.53 13.69
CA LEU A 132 14.27 8.95 12.58
C LEU A 132 13.96 10.46 12.58
N GLY A 133 14.00 11.13 13.73
CA GLY A 133 13.66 12.54 13.90
C GLY A 133 14.86 13.48 13.81
N SER A 134 16.06 13.02 14.12
CA SER A 134 17.26 13.84 14.09
C SER A 134 17.79 14.03 12.66
N GLY A 135 17.77 15.29 12.19
CA GLY A 135 18.31 15.66 10.89
C GLY A 135 17.43 15.25 9.70
N GLN A 136 17.85 15.72 8.54
CA GLN A 136 17.22 15.31 7.27
C GLN A 136 17.88 14.04 6.78
N TRP A 137 17.05 13.08 6.36
CA TRP A 137 17.50 11.89 5.66
C TRP A 137 16.72 11.73 4.35
N GLY A 138 17.39 11.20 3.34
CA GLY A 138 16.91 11.17 1.96
C GLY A 138 17.01 12.57 1.30
N GLU A 139 16.73 12.61 0.03
CA GLU A 139 16.64 13.86 -0.74
C GLU A 139 15.29 14.50 -0.44
N VAL A 140 15.25 15.51 0.44
CA VAL A 140 14.02 16.24 0.73
C VAL A 140 13.63 17.07 -0.47
N THR A 141 12.86 16.48 -1.35
CA THR A 141 12.13 17.19 -2.40
C THR A 141 10.84 17.77 -1.82
N GLU A 142 10.18 18.66 -2.54
CA GLU A 142 8.83 19.09 -2.15
C GLU A 142 7.95 17.87 -1.87
N LYS A 143 7.11 17.95 -0.80
CA LYS A 143 6.10 16.90 -0.54
C LYS A 143 5.41 16.56 -1.84
N ALA A 144 5.39 15.26 -2.15
CA ALA A 144 4.72 14.79 -3.35
C ALA A 144 3.29 15.36 -3.36
N LYS A 145 3.03 16.31 -4.26
CA LYS A 145 1.69 16.89 -4.39
C LYS A 145 0.78 15.77 -4.85
N THR A 146 -0.15 15.38 -4.00
CA THR A 146 -1.20 14.44 -4.40
C THR A 146 -2.04 15.11 -5.47
N THR A 147 -1.83 14.76 -6.72
CA THR A 147 -2.70 15.20 -7.80
C THR A 147 -4.01 14.45 -7.63
N LEU A 148 -5.07 15.16 -7.25
CA LEU A 148 -6.40 14.59 -7.20
C LEU A 148 -6.86 14.34 -8.63
N VAL A 149 -6.89 13.08 -9.03
CA VAL A 149 -7.49 12.66 -10.29
C VAL A 149 -8.97 12.41 -10.00
N PRO A 150 -9.90 13.12 -10.64
CA PRO A 150 -11.34 12.88 -10.43
C PRO A 150 -11.71 11.49 -10.99
N PRO A 151 -12.60 10.76 -10.33
CA PRO A 151 -13.08 9.49 -10.84
C PRO A 151 -13.92 9.67 -12.08
N VAL A 152 -13.75 8.78 -13.06
CA VAL A 152 -14.56 8.73 -14.29
C VAL A 152 -15.40 7.45 -14.24
N THR A 153 -16.60 7.57 -13.66
CA THR A 153 -17.51 6.43 -13.52
C THR A 153 -18.13 6.05 -14.85
N THR A 154 -18.14 4.76 -15.16
CA THR A 154 -18.84 4.25 -16.35
C THR A 154 -20.35 4.47 -16.26
N LYS A 155 -21.00 4.65 -17.41
CA LYS A 155 -22.47 4.71 -17.50
C LYS A 155 -23.11 3.32 -17.44
N GLU A 156 -22.34 2.28 -17.69
CA GLU A 156 -22.81 0.91 -17.70
C GLU A 156 -23.10 0.43 -16.27
N LYS A 157 -24.35 -0.02 -16.04
CA LYS A 157 -24.83 -0.43 -14.71
C LYS A 157 -24.60 -1.91 -14.41
N ARG A 158 -24.39 -2.73 -15.43
CA ARG A 158 -24.20 -4.17 -15.30
C ARG A 158 -23.11 -4.61 -16.25
N ILE A 159 -22.02 -5.16 -15.71
CA ILE A 159 -20.88 -5.63 -16.47
C ILE A 159 -20.75 -7.13 -16.21
N PHE A 160 -20.75 -7.93 -17.24
CA PHE A 160 -20.59 -9.38 -17.19
C PHE A 160 -19.24 -9.74 -17.78
N ILE A 161 -18.52 -10.60 -17.06
CA ILE A 161 -17.25 -11.18 -17.51
C ILE A 161 -17.41 -12.69 -17.45
N GLU A 162 -17.47 -13.32 -18.60
CA GLU A 162 -17.59 -14.76 -18.72
C GLU A 162 -16.21 -15.42 -18.58
N ARG A 163 -16.18 -16.52 -17.83
CA ARG A 163 -15.01 -17.37 -17.63
C ARG A 163 -15.43 -18.82 -17.72
N GLU A 164 -15.09 -19.48 -18.83
CA GLU A 164 -15.49 -20.86 -19.12
C GLU A 164 -15.00 -21.87 -18.06
N ASP A 165 -13.79 -21.65 -17.50
CA ASP A 165 -13.18 -22.55 -16.52
C ASP A 165 -13.54 -22.24 -15.06
N ALA A 166 -14.46 -21.30 -14.82
CA ALA A 166 -14.79 -20.90 -13.47
C ALA A 166 -15.80 -21.84 -12.81
N LEU A 167 -15.42 -22.41 -11.67
CA LEU A 167 -16.31 -23.23 -10.84
C LEU A 167 -17.27 -22.40 -9.97
N GLN A 168 -17.03 -21.10 -9.84
CA GLN A 168 -17.79 -20.20 -8.98
C GLN A 168 -18.00 -18.86 -9.69
N SER A 169 -19.12 -18.21 -9.37
CA SER A 169 -19.38 -16.83 -9.78
C SER A 169 -19.07 -15.85 -8.65
N SER A 170 -18.58 -14.66 -9.00
CA SER A 170 -18.36 -13.57 -8.05
C SER A 170 -19.19 -12.37 -8.48
N LEU A 171 -20.06 -11.90 -7.60
CA LEU A 171 -20.82 -10.67 -7.77
C LEU A 171 -20.23 -9.58 -6.89
N LYS A 172 -19.91 -8.44 -7.49
CA LYS A 172 -19.50 -7.22 -6.76
C LYS A 172 -20.44 -6.08 -7.13
N MET A 173 -20.93 -5.39 -6.11
CA MET A 173 -21.77 -4.20 -6.26
C MET A 173 -21.13 -3.05 -5.48
N GLY A 174 -21.18 -1.85 -6.02
CA GLY A 174 -20.64 -0.68 -5.34
C GLY A 174 -21.13 0.62 -5.96
N CYS A 175 -21.10 1.66 -5.16
CA CYS A 175 -21.33 3.04 -5.58
C CYS A 175 -20.51 3.98 -4.68
N PHE A 176 -20.32 5.20 -5.14
CA PHE A 176 -19.79 6.26 -4.26
C PHE A 176 -20.83 6.64 -3.22
N VAL A 177 -20.38 6.79 -1.99
CA VAL A 177 -21.15 7.27 -0.86
C VAL A 177 -20.38 8.40 -0.17
N MET A 178 -20.80 8.77 1.02
CA MET A 178 -20.15 9.79 1.84
C MET A 178 -18.71 9.40 2.23
N ASP A 179 -17.85 10.38 2.41
CA ASP A 179 -16.50 10.19 2.92
C ASP A 179 -16.48 10.09 4.46
N ARG A 180 -15.28 9.81 5.00
CA ARG A 180 -15.06 9.64 6.45
C ARG A 180 -15.35 10.88 7.32
N HIS A 181 -15.44 12.06 6.73
CA HIS A 181 -15.71 13.32 7.44
C HIS A 181 -17.21 13.63 7.53
N HIS A 182 -18.05 12.87 6.80
CA HIS A 182 -19.49 13.07 6.84
C HIS A 182 -20.06 12.70 8.22
N PRO A 183 -21.01 13.48 8.79
CA PRO A 183 -21.58 13.22 10.11
C PRO A 183 -22.18 11.82 10.28
N ASP A 184 -22.74 11.27 9.22
CA ASP A 184 -23.36 9.93 9.24
C ASP A 184 -22.41 8.79 8.86
N PHE A 185 -21.12 9.05 8.68
CA PHE A 185 -20.16 8.02 8.28
C PHE A 185 -20.16 6.79 9.21
N LEU A 186 -20.18 6.99 10.52
CA LEU A 186 -20.21 5.89 11.49
C LEU A 186 -21.50 5.07 11.39
N LYS A 187 -22.66 5.73 11.18
CA LYS A 187 -23.94 5.04 10.95
C LYS A 187 -23.89 4.21 9.67
N ALA A 188 -23.35 4.77 8.59
CA ALA A 188 -23.16 4.05 7.34
C ALA A 188 -22.24 2.83 7.51
N ARG A 189 -21.16 2.94 8.28
CA ARG A 189 -20.28 1.82 8.61
C ARG A 189 -21.01 0.68 9.32
N VAL A 190 -21.84 1.00 10.32
CA VAL A 190 -22.67 0.00 11.03
C VAL A 190 -23.66 -0.64 10.06
N MET A 191 -24.32 0.15 9.22
CA MET A 191 -25.24 -0.36 8.21
C MET A 191 -24.57 -1.34 7.25
N VAL A 192 -23.39 -1.00 6.71
CA VAL A 192 -22.65 -1.88 5.79
C VAL A 192 -22.30 -3.20 6.46
N THR A 193 -21.91 -3.19 7.74
CA THR A 193 -21.61 -4.42 8.50
C THR A 193 -22.85 -5.32 8.63
N LEU A 194 -24.04 -4.75 8.80
CA LEU A 194 -25.30 -5.50 8.84
C LEU A 194 -25.66 -6.13 7.48
N PHE A 195 -25.23 -5.52 6.38
CA PHE A 195 -25.43 -6.05 5.02
C PHE A 195 -24.37 -7.06 4.58
N GLY A 196 -23.42 -7.45 5.44
CA GLY A 196 -22.41 -8.48 5.16
C GLY A 196 -21.07 -7.94 4.70
N GLY A 197 -20.70 -6.77 5.19
CA GLY A 197 -19.35 -6.16 5.02
C GLY A 197 -18.32 -6.73 5.98
#